data_3bbf60f68ef793c8efcb1349cf3d11b3
#
_entry.id   3bbf60f68ef793c8efcb1349cf3d11b3
#
_cell.length_a   1.000
_cell.length_b   1.000
_cell.length_c   1.000
_cell.angle_alpha   90.00
_cell.angle_beta   90.00
_cell.angle_gamma   90.00
#
_symmetry.space_group_name_H-M   'P 1'
#
loop_
_entity.id
_entity.type
_entity.pdbx_description
1 polymer ?
#
loop_
_entity_poly.entity_id
_entity_poly.type
_entity_poly.pdbx_seq_one_letter_code
_entity_poly.pdbx_strand_id
1 'polypeptide(L)'
;MGYSSIAKKKCKCSGNCTKWPTMSYGGYFSLHAPQEIKDKVGSKQKAAARNKAVKSTLSRKLHIAQNAVGSAEMNRWHNERRAEAKGICSNCGGKSCRDSDDYYKFSNAHILPKEFFKSVKTHPLNCIELCYFGNGCHPQMDNKLLDLTEMSCWDEIVTKFVAIYPHIAPEERRRIPQVLFNYIETEK
;
A
#
# COMPACT_ATOMS: atom_id res chain seq x y z
N MET A 1 -37.38 -2.97 -23.72
CA MET A 1 -36.77 -4.07 -22.94
C MET A 1 -37.68 -4.38 -21.76
N GLY A 2 -38.42 -5.53 -21.82
CA GLY A 2 -39.40 -5.88 -20.80
C GLY A 2 -38.70 -6.48 -19.56
N TYR A 3 -38.89 -5.88 -18.40
CA TYR A 3 -38.53 -6.51 -17.14
C TYR A 3 -39.45 -7.70 -16.90
N SER A 4 -38.91 -8.93 -16.97
CA SER A 4 -39.65 -10.12 -16.57
C SER A 4 -39.96 -9.99 -15.07
N SER A 5 -41.24 -9.93 -14.72
CA SER A 5 -41.72 -9.92 -13.34
C SER A 5 -41.33 -11.25 -12.68
N ILE A 6 -40.29 -11.25 -11.85
CA ILE A 6 -39.94 -12.40 -11.02
C ILE A 6 -41.13 -12.67 -10.08
N ALA A 7 -41.83 -13.79 -10.32
CA ALA A 7 -42.96 -14.20 -9.51
C ALA A 7 -42.52 -14.31 -8.03
N LYS A 8 -43.10 -13.48 -7.19
CA LYS A 8 -42.82 -13.41 -5.76
C LYS A 8 -43.27 -14.73 -5.10
N LYS A 9 -42.31 -15.60 -4.70
CA LYS A 9 -42.62 -16.85 -4.00
C LYS A 9 -43.16 -16.54 -2.60
N LYS A 10 -44.29 -17.12 -2.23
CA LYS A 10 -44.83 -16.99 -0.90
C LYS A 10 -44.12 -17.90 0.11
N CYS A 11 -44.15 -17.54 1.41
CA CYS A 11 -43.68 -18.40 2.49
C CYS A 11 -44.45 -19.72 2.49
N LYS A 12 -43.73 -20.84 2.72
CA LYS A 12 -44.31 -22.20 2.74
C LYS A 12 -45.09 -22.54 4.00
N CYS A 13 -45.21 -21.63 4.99
CA CYS A 13 -46.02 -21.84 6.15
C CYS A 13 -47.50 -21.92 5.80
N SER A 14 -48.31 -22.66 6.62
CA SER A 14 -49.75 -22.87 6.40
C SER A 14 -50.64 -21.66 6.67
N GLY A 15 -50.08 -20.52 7.05
CA GLY A 15 -50.81 -19.28 7.34
C GLY A 15 -50.74 -18.24 6.22
N ASN A 16 -51.61 -17.24 6.28
CA ASN A 16 -51.58 -16.09 5.35
C ASN A 16 -50.38 -15.18 5.55
N CYS A 17 -49.17 -15.72 5.44
CA CYS A 17 -47.93 -14.99 5.62
C CYS A 17 -47.63 -14.17 4.38
N THR A 18 -47.63 -12.84 4.52
CA THR A 18 -47.30 -11.88 3.47
C THR A 18 -45.78 -11.60 3.39
N LYS A 19 -44.99 -12.19 4.32
CA LYS A 19 -43.55 -11.94 4.39
C LYS A 19 -42.78 -12.81 3.39
N TRP A 20 -41.68 -12.27 2.91
CA TRP A 20 -40.81 -12.93 1.91
C TRP A 20 -40.02 -14.09 2.53
N PRO A 21 -40.00 -15.26 1.87
CA PRO A 21 -39.19 -16.37 2.34
C PRO A 21 -37.71 -16.06 2.11
N THR A 22 -36.87 -16.47 3.04
CA THR A 22 -35.40 -16.40 2.91
C THR A 22 -34.89 -17.67 2.26
N MET A 23 -34.05 -17.55 1.23
CA MET A 23 -33.51 -18.71 0.49
C MET A 23 -32.80 -19.72 1.41
N SER A 24 -32.10 -19.25 2.45
CA SER A 24 -31.40 -20.08 3.43
C SER A 24 -32.33 -20.97 4.26
N TYR A 25 -33.60 -20.63 4.37
CA TYR A 25 -34.60 -21.40 5.13
C TYR A 25 -35.53 -22.23 4.23
N GLY A 26 -35.06 -22.63 3.04
CA GLY A 26 -35.80 -23.57 2.17
C GLY A 26 -37.17 -23.08 1.70
N GLY A 27 -37.38 -21.78 1.64
CA GLY A 27 -38.64 -21.16 1.21
C GLY A 27 -39.58 -20.78 2.37
N TYR A 28 -39.13 -20.87 3.60
CA TYR A 28 -39.85 -20.31 4.76
C TYR A 28 -39.33 -18.92 5.11
N PHE A 29 -40.20 -18.09 5.66
CA PHE A 29 -39.76 -16.93 6.41
C PHE A 29 -39.06 -17.42 7.71
N SER A 30 -37.96 -16.80 8.12
CA SER A 30 -37.08 -17.32 9.17
C SER A 30 -37.80 -17.69 10.49
N LEU A 31 -38.80 -16.90 10.88
CA LEU A 31 -39.60 -17.19 12.10
C LEU A 31 -40.55 -18.39 11.91
N HIS A 32 -40.99 -18.66 10.69
CA HIS A 32 -41.98 -19.71 10.37
C HIS A 32 -41.29 -21.03 9.93
N ALA A 33 -39.98 -21.06 9.85
CA ALA A 33 -39.27 -22.29 9.52
C ALA A 33 -39.40 -23.33 10.64
N PRO A 34 -39.59 -24.62 10.31
CA PRO A 34 -39.49 -25.72 11.29
C PRO A 34 -38.15 -25.66 12.03
N GLN A 35 -38.16 -26.12 13.30
CA GLN A 35 -36.98 -26.05 14.17
C GLN A 35 -35.78 -26.77 13.56
N GLU A 36 -35.96 -27.93 12.94
CA GLU A 36 -34.91 -28.69 12.24
C GLU A 36 -34.20 -27.88 11.14
N ILE A 37 -34.96 -27.05 10.41
CA ILE A 37 -34.40 -26.17 9.39
C ILE A 37 -33.62 -25.03 10.03
N LYS A 38 -34.13 -24.47 11.13
CA LYS A 38 -33.43 -23.42 11.88
C LYS A 38 -32.07 -23.91 12.40
N ASP A 39 -32.06 -25.13 12.95
CA ASP A 39 -30.85 -25.73 13.52
C ASP A 39 -29.80 -26.04 12.44
N LYS A 40 -30.22 -26.55 11.26
CA LYS A 40 -29.33 -26.78 10.11
C LYS A 40 -28.75 -25.45 9.56
N VAL A 41 -29.54 -24.40 9.52
CA VAL A 41 -29.04 -23.06 9.08
C VAL A 41 -28.12 -22.47 10.11
N GLY A 42 -28.48 -22.56 11.41
CA GLY A 42 -27.64 -22.07 12.50
C GLY A 42 -26.28 -22.75 12.56
N SER A 43 -26.22 -24.10 12.38
CA SER A 43 -24.96 -24.84 12.37
C SER A 43 -24.08 -24.45 11.17
N LYS A 44 -24.66 -24.33 9.98
CA LYS A 44 -23.93 -23.85 8.77
C LYS A 44 -23.37 -22.43 8.94
N GLN A 45 -24.17 -21.52 9.51
CA GLN A 45 -23.72 -20.15 9.77
C GLN A 45 -22.58 -20.09 10.79
N LYS A 46 -22.67 -20.88 11.89
CA LYS A 46 -21.59 -21.00 12.89
C LYS A 46 -20.30 -21.55 12.26
N ALA A 47 -20.38 -22.58 11.42
CA ALA A 47 -19.24 -23.15 10.72
C ALA A 47 -18.61 -22.14 9.74
N ALA A 48 -19.43 -21.44 8.96
CA ALA A 48 -18.95 -20.40 8.04
C ALA A 48 -18.27 -19.23 8.77
N ALA A 49 -18.84 -18.77 9.89
CA ALA A 49 -18.25 -17.73 10.72
C ALA A 49 -16.90 -18.15 11.31
N ARG A 50 -16.80 -19.41 11.81
CA ARG A 50 -15.54 -19.98 12.33
C ARG A 50 -14.47 -20.03 11.24
N ASN A 51 -14.80 -20.51 10.04
CA ASN A 51 -13.86 -20.60 8.93
C ASN A 51 -13.39 -19.21 8.45
N LYS A 52 -14.29 -18.22 8.43
CA LYS A 52 -13.94 -16.84 8.11
C LYS A 52 -12.98 -16.24 9.15
N ALA A 53 -13.24 -16.48 10.44
CA ALA A 53 -12.37 -16.01 11.53
C ALA A 53 -10.97 -16.63 11.45
N VAL A 54 -10.86 -17.96 11.19
CA VAL A 54 -9.57 -18.63 11.02
C VAL A 54 -8.79 -18.08 9.84
N LYS A 55 -9.44 -17.92 8.67
CA LYS A 55 -8.80 -17.33 7.47
C LYS A 55 -8.31 -15.92 7.73
N SER A 56 -9.11 -15.07 8.38
CA SER A 56 -8.71 -13.69 8.69
C SER A 56 -7.54 -13.62 9.66
N THR A 57 -7.47 -14.52 10.66
CA THR A 57 -6.36 -14.59 11.61
C THR A 57 -5.06 -15.03 10.94
N LEU A 58 -5.10 -16.03 10.07
CA LEU A 58 -3.93 -16.48 9.30
C LEU A 58 -3.42 -15.39 8.36
N SER A 59 -4.30 -14.75 7.60
CA SER A 59 -3.95 -13.63 6.72
C SER A 59 -3.31 -12.48 7.50
N ARG A 60 -3.88 -12.11 8.65
CA ARG A 60 -3.33 -11.07 9.52
C ARG A 60 -1.94 -11.44 10.05
N LYS A 61 -1.72 -12.70 10.50
CA LYS A 61 -0.40 -13.16 10.98
C LYS A 61 0.65 -13.09 9.87
N LEU A 62 0.32 -13.55 8.65
CA LEU A 62 1.21 -13.47 7.50
C LEU A 62 1.56 -12.02 7.15
N HIS A 63 0.57 -11.13 7.13
CA HIS A 63 0.79 -9.71 6.86
C HIS A 63 1.67 -9.03 7.92
N ILE A 64 1.47 -9.35 9.20
CA ILE A 64 2.31 -8.85 10.30
C ILE A 64 3.75 -9.34 10.14
N ALA A 65 3.96 -10.62 9.83
CA ALA A 65 5.29 -11.17 9.65
C ALA A 65 6.01 -10.55 8.44
N GLN A 66 5.32 -10.39 7.32
CA GLN A 66 5.87 -9.73 6.12
C GLN A 66 6.23 -8.26 6.38
N ASN A 67 5.38 -7.54 7.11
CA ASN A 67 5.65 -6.15 7.48
C ASN A 67 6.82 -6.03 8.47
N ALA A 68 6.98 -6.97 9.39
CA ALA A 68 8.09 -6.98 10.32
C ALA A 68 9.45 -7.15 9.60
N VAL A 69 9.52 -8.07 8.63
CA VAL A 69 10.73 -8.26 7.80
C VAL A 69 11.01 -7.01 6.98
N GLY A 70 10.00 -6.47 6.28
CA GLY A 70 10.17 -5.23 5.51
C GLY A 70 10.57 -4.03 6.38
N SER A 71 10.06 -3.95 7.60
CA SER A 71 10.45 -2.90 8.57
C SER A 71 11.90 -3.04 9.03
N ALA A 72 12.41 -4.26 9.23
CA ALA A 72 13.80 -4.49 9.62
C ALA A 72 14.77 -4.09 8.51
N GLU A 73 14.47 -4.45 7.25
CA GLU A 73 15.24 -4.07 6.07
C GLU A 73 15.29 -2.54 5.92
N MET A 74 14.15 -1.88 6.00
CA MET A 74 14.06 -0.42 5.92
C MET A 74 14.79 0.27 7.07
N ASN A 75 14.71 -0.26 8.29
CA ASN A 75 15.43 0.30 9.43
C ASN A 75 16.94 0.22 9.21
N ARG A 76 17.46 -0.92 8.72
CA ARG A 76 18.87 -1.07 8.37
C ARG A 76 19.29 -0.05 7.31
N TRP A 77 18.53 0.04 6.22
CA TRP A 77 18.79 1.02 5.15
C TRP A 77 18.83 2.46 5.69
N HIS A 78 17.87 2.85 6.54
CA HIS A 78 17.90 4.18 7.16
C HIS A 78 19.14 4.41 8.03
N ASN A 79 19.56 3.40 8.81
CA ASN A 79 20.74 3.53 9.67
C ASN A 79 22.03 3.68 8.86
N GLU A 80 22.15 2.94 7.75
CA GLU A 80 23.28 3.07 6.82
C GLU A 80 23.30 4.48 6.20
N ARG A 81 22.16 4.97 5.75
CA ARG A 81 22.05 6.34 5.18
C ARG A 81 22.36 7.41 6.23
N ARG A 82 21.95 7.22 7.50
CA ARG A 82 22.30 8.14 8.57
C ARG A 82 23.80 8.27 8.77
N ALA A 83 24.54 7.17 8.66
CA ALA A 83 25.99 7.19 8.80
C ALA A 83 26.68 8.03 7.71
N GLU A 84 26.11 8.06 6.50
CA GLU A 84 26.62 8.80 5.35
C GLU A 84 26.09 10.25 5.27
N ALA A 85 25.01 10.56 5.98
CA ALA A 85 24.33 11.86 5.91
C ALA A 85 25.23 12.99 6.41
N LYS A 86 25.17 14.13 5.74
CA LYS A 86 25.93 15.35 6.06
C LYS A 86 25.22 16.24 7.08
N GLY A 87 23.93 16.03 7.33
CA GLY A 87 23.11 16.88 8.18
C GLY A 87 22.58 18.13 7.46
N ILE A 88 22.73 18.19 6.14
CA ILE A 88 22.39 19.36 5.30
C ILE A 88 21.49 18.88 4.16
N CYS A 89 20.41 19.62 3.93
CA CYS A 89 19.49 19.37 2.82
C CYS A 89 20.17 19.63 1.47
N SER A 90 20.22 18.64 0.60
CA SER A 90 20.83 18.76 -0.73
C SER A 90 20.12 19.79 -1.61
N ASN A 91 18.82 20.10 -1.35
CA ASN A 91 18.08 21.07 -2.15
C ASN A 91 18.25 22.52 -1.66
N CYS A 92 18.00 22.80 -0.39
CA CYS A 92 17.95 24.17 0.10
C CYS A 92 19.15 24.59 0.97
N GLY A 93 20.09 23.67 1.24
CA GLY A 93 21.23 23.90 2.13
C GLY A 93 20.89 24.05 3.62
N GLY A 94 19.61 23.94 3.98
CA GLY A 94 19.17 24.01 5.36
C GLY A 94 19.47 22.75 6.15
N LYS A 95 19.29 22.78 7.50
CA LYS A 95 19.53 21.63 8.38
C LYS A 95 18.57 20.48 8.04
N SER A 96 19.10 19.28 7.88
CA SER A 96 18.32 18.03 7.81
C SER A 96 18.05 17.45 9.22
N CYS A 97 17.35 16.31 9.30
CA CYS A 97 17.04 15.66 10.59
C CYS A 97 18.11 14.66 11.05
N ARG A 98 19.31 14.63 10.46
CA ARG A 98 20.35 13.63 10.72
C ARG A 98 20.64 13.43 12.22
N ASP A 99 20.70 14.51 12.96
CA ASP A 99 21.08 14.51 14.37
C ASP A 99 19.91 14.19 15.33
N SER A 100 18.70 14.05 14.79
CA SER A 100 17.51 13.69 15.57
C SER A 100 17.32 12.19 15.60
N ASP A 101 17.30 11.57 16.78
CA ASP A 101 17.06 10.14 16.93
C ASP A 101 15.65 9.73 16.50
N ASP A 102 14.67 10.62 16.66
CA ASP A 102 13.27 10.34 16.34
C ASP A 102 12.94 10.59 14.85
N TYR A 103 13.59 11.60 14.25
CA TYR A 103 13.17 12.11 12.94
C TYR A 103 14.19 11.93 11.82
N TYR A 104 15.40 11.36 12.10
CA TYR A 104 16.43 11.23 11.04
C TYR A 104 15.95 10.49 9.80
N LYS A 105 15.01 9.55 9.94
CA LYS A 105 14.44 8.80 8.81
C LYS A 105 13.73 9.69 7.80
N PHE A 106 13.19 10.81 8.27
CA PHE A 106 12.52 11.78 7.41
C PHE A 106 13.47 12.62 6.58
N SER A 107 14.78 12.55 6.82
CA SER A 107 15.79 13.18 5.93
C SER A 107 16.10 12.33 4.70
N ASN A 108 15.77 11.04 4.73
CA ASN A 108 16.10 10.10 3.67
C ASN A 108 14.94 10.04 2.66
N ALA A 109 14.92 10.96 1.69
CA ALA A 109 13.96 10.96 0.61
C ALA A 109 14.33 9.91 -0.44
N HIS A 110 13.35 9.14 -0.92
CA HIS A 110 13.57 8.22 -2.04
C HIS A 110 13.50 8.97 -3.38
N ILE A 111 14.50 8.82 -4.21
CA ILE A 111 14.50 9.35 -5.59
C ILE A 111 13.39 8.67 -6.40
N LEU A 112 13.31 7.35 -6.29
CA LEU A 112 12.22 6.56 -6.87
C LEU A 112 11.31 6.05 -5.75
N PRO A 113 10.01 6.39 -5.74
CA PRO A 113 9.09 6.05 -4.66
C PRO A 113 9.03 4.55 -4.39
N LYS A 114 9.28 4.14 -3.14
CA LYS A 114 9.38 2.73 -2.70
C LYS A 114 8.09 1.92 -2.95
N GLU A 115 6.95 2.58 -3.05
CA GLU A 115 5.66 1.96 -3.32
C GLU A 115 5.59 1.39 -4.75
N PHE A 116 6.28 2.03 -5.69
CA PHE A 116 6.27 1.69 -7.10
C PHE A 116 7.54 0.98 -7.57
N PHE A 117 8.66 1.18 -6.88
CA PHE A 117 9.99 0.66 -7.24
C PHE A 117 10.54 -0.24 -6.13
N LYS A 118 9.90 -1.40 -5.98
CA LYS A 118 10.23 -2.36 -4.90
C LYS A 118 11.59 -3.00 -5.09
N SER A 119 12.04 -3.17 -6.34
CA SER A 119 13.34 -3.75 -6.68
C SER A 119 14.51 -2.93 -6.16
N VAL A 120 14.32 -1.61 -6.05
CA VAL A 120 15.37 -0.66 -5.62
C VAL A 120 14.99 0.13 -4.36
N LYS A 121 13.96 -0.29 -3.62
CA LYS A 121 13.47 0.45 -2.44
C LYS A 121 14.53 0.68 -1.36
N THR A 122 15.46 -0.26 -1.20
CA THR A 122 16.57 -0.21 -0.24
C THR A 122 17.94 -0.09 -0.92
N HIS A 123 17.97 0.24 -2.21
CA HIS A 123 19.20 0.48 -2.91
C HIS A 123 19.92 1.72 -2.32
N PRO A 124 21.24 1.65 -2.05
CA PRO A 124 21.97 2.75 -1.42
C PRO A 124 21.81 4.09 -2.12
N LEU A 125 21.84 4.10 -3.44
CA LEU A 125 21.72 5.31 -4.24
C LEU A 125 20.27 5.80 -4.39
N ASN A 126 19.25 5.01 -4.03
CA ASN A 126 17.86 5.47 -4.07
C ASN A 126 17.52 6.36 -2.87
N CYS A 127 18.41 7.29 -2.57
CA CYS A 127 18.29 8.20 -1.44
C CYS A 127 18.91 9.54 -1.75
N ILE A 128 18.23 10.60 -1.34
CA ILE A 128 18.77 11.96 -1.27
C ILE A 128 18.44 12.58 0.08
N GLU A 129 19.39 13.33 0.65
CA GLU A 129 19.18 13.97 1.95
C GLU A 129 18.42 15.27 1.81
N LEU A 130 17.18 15.33 2.28
CA LEU A 130 16.31 16.51 2.23
C LEU A 130 15.80 16.88 3.64
N CYS A 131 15.55 18.16 3.88
CA CYS A 131 14.91 18.59 5.12
C CYS A 131 13.42 18.21 5.11
N TYR A 132 12.96 17.69 6.26
CA TYR A 132 11.54 17.42 6.48
C TYR A 132 10.83 18.62 7.13
N PHE A 133 11.51 19.27 8.09
CA PHE A 133 11.06 20.50 8.74
C PHE A 133 11.70 21.73 8.09
N GLY A 134 11.33 22.91 8.51
CA GLY A 134 11.78 24.16 7.91
C GLY A 134 11.18 24.35 6.53
N ASN A 135 12.01 24.35 5.49
CA ASN A 135 11.52 24.49 4.11
C ASN A 135 10.73 23.27 3.61
N GLY A 136 10.83 22.11 4.28
CA GLY A 136 10.04 20.94 3.96
C GLY A 136 10.29 20.37 2.56
N CYS A 137 11.54 20.37 2.09
CA CYS A 137 11.86 19.89 0.73
C CYS A 137 11.44 18.45 0.48
N HIS A 138 11.58 17.55 1.48
CA HIS A 138 11.14 16.17 1.36
C HIS A 138 9.61 16.04 1.17
N PRO A 139 8.74 16.57 2.05
CA PRO A 139 7.31 16.48 1.82
C PRO A 139 6.84 17.23 0.58
N GLN A 140 7.52 18.28 0.15
CA GLN A 140 7.19 18.95 -1.11
C GLN A 140 7.52 18.09 -2.32
N MET A 141 8.65 17.37 -2.31
CA MET A 141 9.02 16.40 -3.34
C MET A 141 8.00 15.24 -3.39
N ASP A 142 7.67 14.64 -2.25
CA ASP A 142 6.71 13.52 -2.17
C ASP A 142 5.32 13.92 -2.67
N ASN A 143 4.86 15.13 -2.37
CA ASN A 143 3.58 15.66 -2.80
C ASN A 143 3.62 16.31 -4.20
N LYS A 144 4.74 16.21 -4.92
CA LYS A 144 4.94 16.78 -6.26
C LYS A 144 4.67 18.31 -6.32
N LEU A 145 4.98 19.01 -5.23
CA LEU A 145 4.87 20.46 -5.14
C LEU A 145 6.15 21.16 -5.64
N LEU A 146 7.25 20.40 -5.75
CA LEU A 146 8.51 20.85 -6.38
C LEU A 146 8.66 20.16 -7.73
N ASP A 147 9.02 20.93 -8.75
CA ASP A 147 9.54 20.35 -9.99
C ASP A 147 10.93 19.79 -9.70
N LEU A 148 11.14 18.53 -9.98
CA LEU A 148 12.42 17.86 -9.73
C LEU A 148 13.57 18.53 -10.49
N THR A 149 13.31 19.06 -11.70
CA THR A 149 14.31 19.72 -12.56
C THR A 149 14.76 21.08 -12.03
N GLU A 150 13.95 21.70 -11.17
CA GLU A 150 14.26 22.99 -10.53
C GLU A 150 14.97 22.82 -9.18
N MET A 151 15.09 21.59 -8.67
CA MET A 151 15.80 21.33 -7.42
C MET A 151 17.31 21.57 -7.60
N SER A 152 17.93 22.24 -6.63
CA SER A 152 19.39 22.48 -6.63
C SER A 152 20.22 21.19 -6.65
N CYS A 153 19.63 20.07 -6.22
CA CYS A 153 20.24 18.74 -6.22
C CYS A 153 19.85 17.90 -7.45
N TRP A 154 19.32 18.52 -8.50
CA TRP A 154 18.86 17.77 -9.69
C TRP A 154 19.97 16.93 -10.32
N ASP A 155 21.16 17.45 -10.49
CA ASP A 155 22.30 16.72 -11.06
C ASP A 155 22.68 15.49 -10.20
N GLU A 156 22.61 15.63 -8.87
CA GLU A 156 22.82 14.49 -7.95
C GLU A 156 21.70 13.45 -8.12
N ILE A 157 20.45 13.86 -8.26
CA ILE A 157 19.32 12.96 -8.51
C ILE A 157 19.52 12.20 -9.81
N VAL A 158 19.86 12.87 -10.90
CA VAL A 158 20.10 12.26 -12.21
C VAL A 158 21.27 11.27 -12.15
N THR A 159 22.41 11.68 -11.58
CA THR A 159 23.58 10.80 -11.44
C THR A 159 23.25 9.53 -10.70
N LYS A 160 22.57 9.62 -9.56
CA LYS A 160 22.14 8.46 -8.77
C LYS A 160 21.10 7.63 -9.53
N PHE A 161 20.16 8.27 -10.23
CA PHE A 161 19.15 7.57 -11.01
C PHE A 161 19.77 6.73 -12.15
N VAL A 162 20.70 7.30 -12.93
CA VAL A 162 21.41 6.57 -13.99
C VAL A 162 22.10 5.33 -13.42
N ALA A 163 22.78 5.46 -12.28
CA ALA A 163 23.44 4.35 -11.61
C ALA A 163 22.46 3.28 -11.06
N ILE A 164 21.26 3.67 -10.65
CA ILE A 164 20.22 2.73 -10.17
C ILE A 164 19.51 2.02 -11.33
N TYR A 165 19.37 2.67 -12.48
CA TYR A 165 18.52 2.20 -13.59
C TYR A 165 18.72 0.73 -13.98
N PRO A 166 19.96 0.17 -14.06
CA PRO A 166 20.17 -1.25 -14.36
C PRO A 166 19.53 -2.20 -13.36
N HIS A 167 19.35 -1.76 -12.11
CA HIS A 167 18.78 -2.55 -11.00
C HIS A 167 17.26 -2.48 -10.91
N ILE A 168 16.61 -1.60 -11.71
CA ILE A 168 15.16 -1.48 -11.73
C ILE A 168 14.56 -2.65 -12.52
N ALA A 169 13.63 -3.37 -11.88
CA ALA A 169 12.92 -4.47 -12.53
C ALA A 169 12.21 -3.98 -13.82
N PRO A 170 12.24 -4.76 -14.93
CA PRO A 170 11.69 -4.34 -16.22
C PRO A 170 10.25 -3.87 -16.15
N GLU A 171 9.42 -4.52 -15.34
CA GLU A 171 7.99 -4.17 -15.14
C GLU A 171 7.78 -2.86 -14.40
N GLU A 172 8.77 -2.40 -13.62
CA GLU A 172 8.72 -1.13 -12.90
C GLU A 172 9.17 0.04 -13.77
N ARG A 173 10.00 -0.18 -14.79
CA ARG A 173 10.57 0.89 -15.66
C ARG A 173 9.52 1.76 -16.33
N ARG A 174 8.35 1.22 -16.64
CA ARG A 174 7.22 1.98 -17.22
C ARG A 174 6.65 3.09 -16.31
N ARG A 175 7.05 3.08 -15.02
CA ARG A 175 6.60 4.05 -14.02
C ARG A 175 7.63 5.14 -13.76
N ILE A 176 8.77 5.09 -14.43
CA ILE A 176 9.83 6.08 -14.30
C ILE A 176 9.28 7.43 -14.80
N PRO A 177 9.46 8.52 -14.03
CA PRO A 177 9.12 9.86 -14.50
C PRO A 177 9.84 10.19 -15.82
N GLN A 178 9.11 10.74 -16.79
CA GLN A 178 9.66 11.04 -18.12
C GLN A 178 10.91 11.93 -18.05
N VAL A 179 10.92 12.87 -17.11
CA VAL A 179 12.06 13.79 -16.91
C VAL A 179 13.37 13.05 -16.58
N LEU A 180 13.28 11.91 -15.84
CA LEU A 180 14.43 11.05 -15.56
C LEU A 180 14.72 10.11 -16.72
N PHE A 181 13.68 9.58 -17.37
CA PHE A 181 13.84 8.61 -18.45
C PHE A 181 14.62 9.18 -19.63
N ASN A 182 14.47 10.47 -19.92
CA ASN A 182 15.18 11.18 -21.00
C ASN A 182 16.71 11.08 -20.87
N TYR A 183 17.25 10.98 -19.65
CA TYR A 183 18.70 10.84 -19.43
C TYR A 183 19.24 9.45 -19.76
N ILE A 184 18.40 8.43 -19.81
CA ILE A 184 18.83 7.07 -20.19
C ILE A 184 18.92 6.92 -21.71
N GLU A 185 18.09 7.65 -22.46
CA GLU A 185 18.05 7.57 -23.92
C GLU A 185 19.22 8.32 -24.59
N THR A 186 19.80 9.31 -23.89
CA THR A 186 20.92 10.12 -24.43
C THR A 186 22.28 9.45 -24.31
N GLU A 187 22.40 8.33 -23.54
CA GLU A 187 23.66 7.59 -23.35
C GLU A 187 23.81 6.36 -24.29
N LYS A 188 22.90 6.19 -25.25
CA LYS A 188 22.97 5.16 -26.30
C LYS A 188 23.47 5.74 -27.62
#